data_2d186da77162a12d8790f830ef635073
#
_entry.id   2d186da77162a12d8790f830ef635073
#
_cell.length_a   1.000
_cell.length_b   1.000
_cell.length_c   1.000
_cell.angle_alpha   90.00
_cell.angle_beta   90.00
_cell.angle_gamma   90.00
#
_symmetry.space_group_name_H-M   'P 1'
#
loop_
_entity.id
_entity.type
_entity.pdbx_description
1 polymer ?
#
loop_
_entity_poly.entity_id
_entity_poly.type
_entity_poly.pdbx_seq_one_letter_code
_entity_poly.pdbx_strand_id
1 'polypeptide(L)'
;TNVLKRVFARHPDVYALPFEVRFLLDPGGIIDFYTSFSTSWSPFLADDRIQRLQTLLTDVEREQLVHRLPDWLALRCGRGRWVAPRRYAGWELARHLPHFRAHNRRLLRALVEFRYDGAWPGTASYTVAPEVAFAPPQAPNELRELLSNYLTTLFEELLQNTNHRVLFLDETWALLFMRELHELLPRARFIHMLRDPRDVIASFSQQRWCPRDRVEATHFYLELMDRILAHRQDLGSRYYEVRLETLVADPRLTITNICEFLGLAFIEELLEVDLSQPHSGRWRSEFNTHEQQTINALVKEKLLQLGYPSENESVEN
;
A
#
# COMPACT_ATOMS: atom_id res chain seq x y z
N THR A 1 1.09 10.87 -4.41
CA THR A 1 2.07 10.07 -3.63
C THR A 1 3.37 9.94 -4.39
N ASN A 2 3.35 9.62 -5.67
CA ASN A 2 4.55 9.46 -6.49
C ASN A 2 5.51 10.67 -6.49
N VAL A 3 5.03 11.87 -6.15
CA VAL A 3 5.86 13.09 -6.05
C VAL A 3 6.91 12.96 -4.96
N LEU A 4 6.53 12.61 -3.73
CA LEU A 4 7.48 12.44 -2.62
C LEU A 4 8.50 11.32 -2.90
N LYS A 5 8.07 10.22 -3.50
CA LYS A 5 8.99 9.16 -3.94
C LYS A 5 10.05 9.69 -4.90
N ARG A 6 9.66 10.49 -5.89
CA ARG A 6 10.59 11.10 -6.85
C ARG A 6 11.55 12.08 -6.16
N VAL A 7 11.06 12.84 -5.19
CA VAL A 7 11.88 13.77 -4.38
C VAL A 7 12.90 12.96 -3.57
N PHE A 8 12.44 12.04 -2.73
CA PHE A 8 13.31 11.32 -1.79
C PHE A 8 14.20 10.26 -2.44
N ALA A 9 13.89 9.78 -3.65
CA ALA A 9 14.80 8.94 -4.44
C ALA A 9 16.11 9.63 -4.84
N ARG A 10 16.21 10.97 -4.67
CA ARG A 10 17.45 11.74 -4.90
C ARG A 10 18.33 11.85 -3.67
N HIS A 11 17.83 11.48 -2.50
CA HIS A 11 18.59 11.57 -1.24
C HIS A 11 19.54 10.37 -1.11
N PRO A 12 20.85 10.57 -0.84
CA PRO A 12 21.84 9.49 -0.80
C PRO A 12 21.61 8.47 0.31
N ASP A 13 20.90 8.85 1.37
CA ASP A 13 20.58 7.93 2.48
C ASP A 13 19.27 7.15 2.25
N VAL A 14 18.51 7.46 1.18
CA VAL A 14 17.16 6.92 0.96
C VAL A 14 17.13 5.95 -0.22
N TYR A 15 16.74 4.72 0.02
CA TYR A 15 16.35 3.80 -1.03
C TYR A 15 14.85 3.85 -1.26
N ALA A 16 14.42 4.36 -2.40
CA ALA A 16 13.03 4.39 -2.81
C ALA A 16 12.74 3.17 -3.69
N LEU A 17 11.90 2.25 -3.21
CA LEU A 17 11.46 1.12 -4.03
C LEU A 17 10.71 1.60 -5.27
N PRO A 18 11.01 1.05 -6.46
CA PRO A 18 10.43 1.52 -7.72
C PRO A 18 8.93 1.20 -7.85
N PHE A 19 8.41 0.31 -7.01
CA PHE A 19 7.01 -0.18 -7.02
C PHE A 19 6.47 -0.37 -5.59
N GLU A 20 5.17 -0.59 -5.47
CA GLU A 20 4.50 -0.94 -4.21
C GLU A 20 4.87 -2.37 -3.74
N VAL A 21 4.95 -2.57 -2.43
CA VAL A 21 5.29 -3.86 -1.80
C VAL A 21 4.02 -4.70 -1.66
N ARG A 22 3.59 -5.33 -2.73
CA ARG A 22 2.30 -6.02 -2.85
C ARG A 22 2.04 -7.09 -1.78
N PHE A 23 3.08 -7.81 -1.33
CA PHE A 23 2.90 -8.84 -0.30
C PHE A 23 2.57 -8.25 1.09
N LEU A 24 2.71 -6.94 1.26
CA LEU A 24 2.43 -6.28 2.53
C LEU A 24 0.93 -6.07 2.74
N LEU A 25 0.24 -5.45 1.77
CA LEU A 25 -1.13 -4.95 1.91
C LEU A 25 -2.17 -5.69 1.07
N ASP A 26 -1.76 -6.38 0.00
CA ASP A 26 -2.71 -7.03 -0.89
C ASP A 26 -3.45 -8.20 -0.21
N PRO A 27 -4.65 -8.57 -0.67
CA PRO A 27 -5.39 -9.71 -0.12
C PRO A 27 -4.55 -10.99 -0.08
N GLY A 28 -4.47 -11.62 1.08
CA GLY A 28 -3.59 -12.74 1.36
C GLY A 28 -2.17 -12.34 1.74
N GLY A 29 -1.85 -11.03 1.83
CA GLY A 29 -0.56 -10.52 2.27
C GLY A 29 -0.37 -10.51 3.78
N ILE A 30 0.73 -9.90 4.23
CA ILE A 30 1.14 -9.92 5.64
C ILE A 30 0.11 -9.29 6.56
N ILE A 31 -0.47 -8.13 6.19
CA ILE A 31 -1.48 -7.45 7.03
C ILE A 31 -2.78 -8.26 7.08
N ASP A 32 -3.27 -8.76 5.94
CA ASP A 32 -4.47 -9.62 5.90
C ASP A 32 -4.24 -10.91 6.72
N PHE A 33 -3.08 -11.53 6.60
CA PHE A 33 -2.71 -12.70 7.40
C PHE A 33 -2.66 -12.36 8.90
N TYR A 34 -1.97 -11.29 9.29
CA TYR A 34 -1.81 -10.87 10.68
C TYR A 34 -3.16 -10.64 11.34
N THR A 35 -4.01 -9.81 10.75
CA THR A 35 -5.31 -9.44 11.30
C THR A 35 -6.26 -10.63 11.36
N SER A 36 -6.35 -11.41 10.28
CA SER A 36 -7.28 -12.52 10.20
C SER A 36 -6.86 -13.72 11.07
N PHE A 37 -5.57 -14.07 11.09
CA PHE A 37 -5.06 -15.21 11.86
C PHE A 37 -5.15 -14.99 13.37
N SER A 38 -4.98 -13.74 13.83
CA SER A 38 -5.10 -13.36 15.24
C SER A 38 -6.56 -13.33 15.74
N THR A 39 -7.53 -13.12 14.83
CA THR A 39 -8.93 -12.88 15.21
C THR A 39 -9.71 -14.17 15.40
N SER A 40 -9.49 -15.15 14.55
CA SER A 40 -10.24 -16.41 14.55
C SER A 40 -9.37 -17.55 14.07
N TRP A 41 -9.49 -18.71 14.74
CA TRP A 41 -8.72 -19.89 14.37
C TRP A 41 -9.61 -21.11 14.24
N SER A 42 -9.35 -21.89 13.21
CA SER A 42 -9.74 -23.28 13.05
C SER A 42 -8.76 -23.94 12.08
N PRO A 43 -8.63 -25.28 12.06
CA PRO A 43 -7.68 -25.95 11.17
C PRO A 43 -7.85 -25.57 9.70
N PHE A 44 -9.10 -25.48 9.22
CA PHE A 44 -9.40 -25.14 7.82
C PHE A 44 -9.16 -23.64 7.51
N LEU A 45 -9.44 -22.72 8.47
CA LEU A 45 -9.13 -21.30 8.30
C LEU A 45 -7.63 -21.05 8.31
N ALA A 46 -6.90 -21.76 9.17
CA ALA A 46 -5.45 -21.66 9.22
C ALA A 46 -4.82 -22.14 7.90
N ASP A 47 -5.26 -23.31 7.39
CA ASP A 47 -4.83 -23.81 6.10
C ASP A 47 -5.11 -22.81 4.96
N ASP A 48 -6.34 -22.31 4.84
CA ASP A 48 -6.71 -21.36 3.80
C ASP A 48 -5.84 -20.09 3.84
N ARG A 49 -5.58 -19.53 5.02
CA ARG A 49 -4.73 -18.33 5.20
C ARG A 49 -3.27 -18.59 4.86
N ILE A 50 -2.73 -19.73 5.28
CA ILE A 50 -1.37 -20.15 4.91
C ILE A 50 -1.24 -20.33 3.39
N GLN A 51 -2.23 -20.97 2.76
CA GLN A 51 -2.23 -21.17 1.31
C GLN A 51 -2.29 -19.84 0.55
N ARG A 52 -3.12 -18.89 1.01
CA ARG A 52 -3.21 -17.54 0.41
C ARG A 52 -1.90 -16.77 0.54
N LEU A 53 -1.32 -16.75 1.74
CA LEU A 53 -0.03 -16.11 1.98
C LEU A 53 1.07 -16.73 1.11
N GLN A 54 1.18 -18.06 1.11
CA GLN A 54 2.16 -18.77 0.30
C GLN A 54 1.98 -18.50 -1.20
N THR A 55 0.75 -18.46 -1.69
CA THR A 55 0.42 -18.18 -3.09
C THR A 55 0.86 -16.76 -3.46
N LEU A 56 0.52 -15.77 -2.64
CA LEU A 56 0.91 -14.38 -2.87
C LEU A 56 2.42 -14.22 -2.88
N LEU A 57 3.13 -14.74 -1.86
CA LEU A 57 4.59 -14.66 -1.78
C LEU A 57 5.24 -15.34 -3.00
N THR A 58 4.70 -16.48 -3.44
CA THR A 58 5.20 -17.18 -4.64
C THR A 58 4.96 -16.38 -5.91
N ASP A 59 3.79 -15.75 -6.05
CA ASP A 59 3.44 -14.97 -7.24
C ASP A 59 4.34 -13.74 -7.40
N VAL A 60 4.67 -13.04 -6.30
CA VAL A 60 5.57 -11.88 -6.34
C VAL A 60 7.05 -12.24 -6.46
N GLU A 61 7.43 -13.50 -6.17
CA GLU A 61 8.79 -14.01 -6.38
C GLU A 61 9.13 -14.29 -7.85
N ARG A 62 8.10 -14.57 -8.68
CA ARG A 62 8.30 -15.12 -10.04
C ARG A 62 8.97 -14.11 -10.96
N GLU A 63 9.99 -14.59 -11.68
CA GLU A 63 10.71 -13.81 -12.69
C GLU A 63 10.00 -13.81 -14.05
N GLN A 64 10.20 -12.72 -14.83
CA GLN A 64 9.52 -12.51 -16.13
C GLN A 64 9.73 -13.58 -17.18
N LEU A 65 10.86 -14.33 -17.15
CA LEU A 65 11.15 -15.37 -18.16
C LEU A 65 10.05 -16.45 -18.23
N VAL A 66 9.33 -16.68 -17.15
CA VAL A 66 8.19 -17.62 -17.10
C VAL A 66 6.88 -16.96 -17.59
N HIS A 67 6.85 -15.64 -17.74
CA HIS A 67 5.65 -14.85 -18.04
C HIS A 67 5.47 -14.51 -19.53
N ARG A 68 6.42 -14.85 -20.39
CA ARG A 68 6.41 -14.47 -21.81
C ARG A 68 5.59 -15.41 -22.74
N LEU A 69 5.03 -16.47 -22.21
CA LEU A 69 3.97 -17.17 -22.96
C LEU A 69 2.71 -16.30 -22.86
N PRO A 70 2.27 -15.76 -24.02
CA PRO A 70 1.42 -14.59 -23.98
C PRO A 70 0.04 -14.89 -23.37
N ASP A 71 -0.42 -14.04 -22.48
CA ASP A 71 -1.81 -14.01 -21.98
C ASP A 71 -2.83 -13.98 -23.14
N TRP A 72 -2.43 -13.41 -24.30
CA TRP A 72 -3.25 -13.41 -25.50
C TRP A 72 -3.47 -14.82 -26.10
N LEU A 73 -2.54 -15.76 -25.92
CA LEU A 73 -2.70 -17.17 -26.35
C LEU A 73 -3.69 -17.90 -25.43
N ALA A 74 -3.63 -17.65 -24.12
CA ALA A 74 -4.57 -18.21 -23.15
C ALA A 74 -6.00 -17.66 -23.34
N LEU A 75 -6.13 -16.36 -23.64
CA LEU A 75 -7.40 -15.70 -23.98
C LEU A 75 -7.95 -16.17 -25.34
N ARG A 76 -7.12 -16.39 -26.34
CA ARG A 76 -7.53 -16.79 -27.70
C ARG A 76 -7.93 -18.27 -27.81
N CYS A 77 -7.41 -19.11 -26.91
CA CYS A 77 -7.75 -20.54 -26.85
C CYS A 77 -9.02 -20.85 -26.04
N GLY A 78 -9.77 -19.84 -25.58
CA GLY A 78 -11.01 -20.04 -24.80
C GLY A 78 -10.77 -20.74 -23.45
N ARG A 79 -9.53 -20.96 -23.06
CA ARG A 79 -9.11 -21.61 -21.81
C ARG A 79 -8.83 -20.64 -20.68
N GLY A 80 -9.30 -19.40 -20.77
CA GLY A 80 -9.16 -18.36 -19.73
C GLY A 80 -9.70 -18.74 -18.35
N ARG A 81 -10.40 -19.89 -18.24
CA ARG A 81 -10.83 -20.47 -16.95
C ARG A 81 -9.77 -21.32 -16.27
N TRP A 82 -8.69 -21.71 -16.95
CA TRP A 82 -7.71 -22.68 -16.46
C TRP A 82 -6.35 -22.05 -16.14
N VAL A 83 -6.11 -20.84 -16.61
CA VAL A 83 -4.90 -20.08 -16.28
C VAL A 83 -5.35 -18.90 -15.44
N ALA A 84 -5.23 -19.00 -14.12
CA ALA A 84 -5.44 -17.85 -13.24
C ALA A 84 -4.58 -16.70 -13.74
N PRO A 85 -5.13 -15.49 -13.96
CA PRO A 85 -4.33 -14.35 -14.37
C PRO A 85 -3.21 -14.16 -13.34
N ARG A 86 -1.97 -14.09 -13.80
CA ARG A 86 -0.79 -13.93 -12.94
C ARG A 86 -0.87 -12.54 -12.33
N ARG A 87 -1.21 -12.46 -11.05
CA ARG A 87 -1.55 -11.22 -10.35
C ARG A 87 -0.43 -10.17 -10.39
N TYR A 88 0.83 -10.62 -10.40
CA TYR A 88 1.99 -9.74 -10.21
C TYR A 88 3.05 -9.92 -11.30
N ALA A 89 2.62 -10.18 -12.53
CA ALA A 89 3.53 -10.27 -13.67
C ALA A 89 4.35 -8.98 -13.80
N GLY A 90 5.68 -9.11 -13.77
CA GLY A 90 6.61 -7.99 -13.90
C GLY A 90 6.97 -7.26 -12.61
N TRP A 91 6.43 -7.65 -11.46
CA TRP A 91 6.86 -7.08 -10.16
C TRP A 91 8.25 -7.55 -9.74
N GLU A 92 8.57 -8.83 -9.91
CA GLU A 92 9.90 -9.44 -9.71
C GLU A 92 10.60 -9.04 -8.39
N LEU A 93 9.84 -9.01 -7.29
CA LEU A 93 10.34 -8.57 -5.98
C LEU A 93 11.62 -9.30 -5.55
N ALA A 94 11.78 -10.58 -5.93
CA ALA A 94 12.97 -11.35 -5.62
C ALA A 94 14.27 -10.80 -6.23
N ARG A 95 14.20 -9.91 -7.22
CA ARG A 95 15.37 -9.23 -7.78
C ARG A 95 15.78 -8.00 -6.96
N HIS A 96 14.84 -7.43 -6.24
CA HIS A 96 15.06 -6.21 -5.47
C HIS A 96 15.26 -6.49 -3.99
N LEU A 97 14.63 -7.55 -3.47
CA LEU A 97 14.73 -7.94 -2.07
C LEU A 97 15.71 -9.11 -1.91
N PRO A 98 16.86 -8.89 -1.26
CA PRO A 98 17.86 -9.94 -1.06
C PRO A 98 17.25 -11.12 -0.31
N HIS A 99 17.63 -12.32 -0.70
CA HIS A 99 17.22 -13.58 -0.06
C HIS A 99 15.70 -13.74 0.15
N PHE A 100 14.86 -12.98 -0.58
CA PHE A 100 13.39 -12.95 -0.40
C PHE A 100 12.78 -14.35 -0.33
N ARG A 101 13.16 -15.25 -1.26
CA ARG A 101 12.68 -16.63 -1.27
C ARG A 101 13.11 -17.43 -0.03
N ALA A 102 14.27 -17.15 0.52
CA ALA A 102 14.76 -17.81 1.73
C ALA A 102 13.99 -17.34 2.97
N HIS A 103 13.73 -16.02 3.06
CA HIS A 103 12.94 -15.44 4.13
C HIS A 103 11.49 -15.93 4.09
N ASN A 104 10.85 -15.99 2.91
CA ASN A 104 9.51 -16.53 2.73
C ASN A 104 9.40 -17.97 3.19
N ARG A 105 10.36 -18.81 2.79
CA ARG A 105 10.42 -20.22 3.26
C ARG A 105 10.61 -20.35 4.75
N ARG A 106 11.44 -19.49 5.36
CA ARG A 106 11.64 -19.47 6.81
C ARG A 106 10.36 -19.08 7.55
N LEU A 107 9.68 -18.02 7.08
CA LEU A 107 8.40 -17.59 7.63
C LEU A 107 7.36 -18.72 7.58
N LEU A 108 7.15 -19.32 6.41
CA LEU A 108 6.18 -20.40 6.26
C LEU A 108 6.50 -21.62 7.10
N ARG A 109 7.79 -21.97 7.28
CA ARG A 109 8.21 -23.05 8.18
C ARG A 109 7.99 -22.73 9.65
N ALA A 110 8.05 -21.47 10.05
CA ALA A 110 7.79 -21.06 11.42
C ALA A 110 6.28 -21.06 11.73
N LEU A 111 5.44 -20.84 10.71
CA LEU A 111 3.99 -20.83 10.85
C LEU A 111 3.35 -22.23 10.76
N VAL A 112 3.93 -23.14 9.98
CA VAL A 112 3.38 -24.47 9.69
C VAL A 112 4.16 -25.54 10.46
N GLU A 113 3.43 -26.27 11.32
CA GLU A 113 4.03 -27.35 12.11
C GLU A 113 4.26 -28.62 11.25
N PHE A 114 3.25 -29.02 10.48
CA PHE A 114 3.34 -30.11 9.51
C PHE A 114 2.37 -29.97 8.34
N ARG A 115 2.59 -30.78 7.31
CA ARG A 115 1.69 -30.89 6.14
C ARG A 115 1.31 -32.34 5.96
N TYR A 116 0.12 -32.58 5.40
CA TYR A 116 -0.39 -33.92 5.15
C TYR A 116 -1.32 -33.93 3.92
N ASP A 117 -1.44 -35.12 3.32
CA ASP A 117 -2.41 -35.35 2.24
C ASP A 117 -3.82 -35.26 2.79
N GLY A 118 -4.58 -34.31 2.31
CA GLY A 118 -5.92 -34.03 2.80
C GLY A 118 -6.55 -32.85 2.09
N ALA A 119 -7.82 -32.62 2.36
CA ALA A 119 -8.55 -31.52 1.74
C ALA A 119 -9.69 -31.04 2.64
N TRP A 120 -9.86 -29.73 2.71
CA TRP A 120 -11.02 -29.09 3.33
C TRP A 120 -12.01 -28.65 2.25
N PRO A 121 -13.27 -29.12 2.26
CA PRO A 121 -14.30 -28.61 1.36
C PRO A 121 -14.40 -27.08 1.43
N GLY A 122 -14.35 -26.44 0.26
CA GLY A 122 -14.42 -24.97 0.18
C GLY A 122 -13.11 -24.22 0.22
N THR A 123 -11.96 -24.90 0.40
CA THR A 123 -10.63 -24.29 0.36
C THR A 123 -9.82 -24.74 -0.88
N ALA A 124 -8.66 -24.11 -1.09
CA ALA A 124 -7.76 -24.45 -2.19
C ALA A 124 -7.22 -25.89 -2.10
N SER A 125 -7.08 -26.47 -0.90
CA SER A 125 -6.66 -27.85 -0.72
C SER A 125 -7.62 -28.86 -1.36
N TYR A 126 -8.91 -28.53 -1.44
CA TYR A 126 -9.92 -29.38 -2.09
C TYR A 126 -9.91 -29.26 -3.63
N THR A 127 -9.57 -28.09 -4.17
CA THR A 127 -9.79 -27.79 -5.59
C THR A 127 -8.50 -27.75 -6.42
N VAL A 128 -7.34 -27.48 -5.79
CA VAL A 128 -6.07 -27.22 -6.48
C VAL A 128 -5.03 -28.31 -6.21
N ALA A 129 -4.78 -28.61 -4.95
CA ALA A 129 -3.81 -29.60 -4.54
C ALA A 129 -4.22 -30.22 -3.19
N PRO A 130 -4.27 -31.55 -3.05
CA PRO A 130 -4.72 -32.21 -1.85
C PRO A 130 -3.66 -32.20 -0.74
N GLU A 131 -3.18 -31.01 -0.39
CA GLU A 131 -2.23 -30.81 0.70
C GLU A 131 -2.80 -29.79 1.69
N VAL A 132 -2.86 -30.17 2.96
CA VAL A 132 -3.28 -29.33 4.08
C VAL A 132 -2.07 -28.92 4.89
N ALA A 133 -1.97 -27.64 5.21
CA ALA A 133 -0.98 -27.08 6.12
C ALA A 133 -1.59 -26.96 7.53
N PHE A 134 -1.09 -27.71 8.50
CA PHE A 134 -1.46 -27.52 9.89
C PHE A 134 -0.59 -26.42 10.52
N ALA A 135 -1.23 -25.28 10.80
CA ALA A 135 -0.65 -24.15 11.52
C ALA A 135 -1.40 -24.00 12.85
N PRO A 136 -0.78 -24.22 14.01
CA PRO A 136 -1.42 -24.11 15.30
C PRO A 136 -1.81 -22.65 15.61
N PRO A 137 -2.78 -22.41 16.51
CA PRO A 137 -3.07 -21.07 16.96
C PRO A 137 -1.84 -20.45 17.63
N GLN A 138 -1.57 -19.20 17.29
CA GLN A 138 -0.45 -18.44 17.86
C GLN A 138 -0.95 -17.36 18.80
N ALA A 139 -0.23 -17.09 19.87
CA ALA A 139 -0.52 -15.93 20.69
C ALA A 139 -0.31 -14.66 19.85
N PRO A 140 -1.19 -13.64 19.97
CA PRO A 140 -1.09 -12.43 19.14
C PRO A 140 0.28 -11.75 19.18
N ASN A 141 0.94 -11.76 20.34
CA ASN A 141 2.30 -11.22 20.48
C ASN A 141 3.35 -12.03 19.73
N GLU A 142 3.27 -13.36 19.79
CA GLU A 142 4.21 -14.25 19.10
C GLU A 142 4.10 -14.10 17.58
N LEU A 143 2.87 -14.06 17.07
CA LEU A 143 2.62 -13.83 15.65
C LEU A 143 3.14 -12.44 15.22
N ARG A 144 2.87 -11.40 16.02
CA ARG A 144 3.38 -10.05 15.77
C ARG A 144 4.91 -10.04 15.70
N GLU A 145 5.59 -10.64 16.67
CA GLU A 145 7.05 -10.70 16.71
C GLU A 145 7.62 -11.45 15.51
N LEU A 146 7.03 -12.59 15.14
CA LEU A 146 7.44 -13.37 13.99
C LEU A 146 7.35 -12.56 12.69
N LEU A 147 6.22 -11.89 12.45
CA LEU A 147 6.00 -11.09 11.25
C LEU A 147 6.84 -9.81 11.26
N SER A 148 6.99 -9.16 12.41
CA SER A 148 7.86 -8.00 12.59
C SER A 148 9.33 -8.36 12.29
N ASN A 149 9.83 -9.46 12.82
CA ASN A 149 11.17 -9.94 12.56
C ASN A 149 11.39 -10.28 11.08
N TYR A 150 10.40 -10.92 10.44
CA TYR A 150 10.44 -11.20 9.01
C TYR A 150 10.59 -9.91 8.18
N LEU A 151 9.72 -8.92 8.41
CA LEU A 151 9.74 -7.67 7.67
C LEU A 151 11.01 -6.85 7.94
N THR A 152 11.39 -6.75 9.21
CA THR A 152 12.57 -5.98 9.64
C THR A 152 13.84 -6.59 9.01
N THR A 153 14.01 -7.90 9.10
CA THR A 153 15.19 -8.57 8.52
C THR A 153 15.24 -8.34 7.00
N LEU A 154 14.13 -8.49 6.31
CA LEU A 154 14.05 -8.33 4.86
C LEU A 154 14.42 -6.90 4.42
N PHE A 155 13.90 -5.88 5.12
CA PHE A 155 14.16 -4.50 4.78
C PHE A 155 15.54 -4.01 5.24
N GLU A 156 16.05 -4.49 6.37
CA GLU A 156 17.42 -4.20 6.81
C GLU A 156 18.48 -4.80 5.88
N GLU A 157 18.29 -6.04 5.40
CA GLU A 157 19.18 -6.61 4.39
C GLU A 157 19.15 -5.81 3.08
N LEU A 158 17.99 -5.34 2.65
CA LEU A 158 17.88 -4.45 1.48
C LEU A 158 18.71 -3.19 1.67
N LEU A 159 18.54 -2.51 2.81
CA LEU A 159 19.25 -1.28 3.12
C LEU A 159 20.77 -1.49 3.21
N GLN A 160 21.21 -2.59 3.83
CA GLN A 160 22.63 -2.96 3.89
C GLN A 160 23.23 -3.19 2.50
N ASN A 161 22.54 -3.96 1.65
CA ASN A 161 23.03 -4.28 0.30
C ASN A 161 23.03 -3.06 -0.64
N THR A 162 22.18 -2.10 -0.41
CA THR A 162 22.09 -0.88 -1.20
C THR A 162 22.87 0.29 -0.60
N ASN A 163 23.46 0.09 0.59
CA ASN A 163 24.19 1.11 1.35
C ASN A 163 23.35 2.36 1.64
N HIS A 164 22.08 2.18 2.00
CA HIS A 164 21.17 3.26 2.40
C HIS A 164 20.72 3.09 3.85
N ARG A 165 20.18 4.15 4.45
CA ARG A 165 19.76 4.17 5.86
C ARG A 165 18.24 4.15 6.02
N VAL A 166 17.51 4.64 5.03
CA VAL A 166 16.06 4.80 5.05
C VAL A 166 15.45 4.11 3.83
N LEU A 167 14.44 3.30 4.05
CA LEU A 167 13.62 2.72 3.02
C LEU A 167 12.35 3.56 2.83
N PHE A 168 12.13 4.09 1.64
CA PHE A 168 10.92 4.81 1.28
C PHE A 168 9.98 3.88 0.49
N LEU A 169 8.80 3.65 1.05
CA LEU A 169 7.74 2.88 0.43
C LEU A 169 6.62 3.82 -0.02
N ASP A 170 6.26 3.77 -1.29
CA ASP A 170 5.10 4.49 -1.85
C ASP A 170 3.93 3.50 -1.95
N GLU A 171 3.16 3.41 -0.86
CA GLU A 171 2.06 2.46 -0.71
C GLU A 171 0.73 3.22 -0.68
N THR A 172 -0.05 3.11 -1.75
CA THR A 172 -1.31 3.85 -1.89
C THR A 172 -2.29 3.63 -0.73
N TRP A 173 -2.33 2.41 -0.20
CA TRP A 173 -3.30 2.00 0.82
C TRP A 173 -2.73 1.90 2.24
N ALA A 174 -1.44 2.22 2.43
CA ALA A 174 -0.78 2.07 3.73
C ALA A 174 -1.47 2.83 4.86
N LEU A 175 -2.05 3.99 4.54
CA LEU A 175 -2.72 4.82 5.54
C LEU A 175 -3.98 4.18 6.14
N LEU A 176 -4.60 3.22 5.46
CA LEU A 176 -5.73 2.46 6.01
C LEU A 176 -5.31 1.41 7.05
N PHE A 177 -4.03 1.05 7.06
CA PHE A 177 -3.45 -0.01 7.89
C PHE A 177 -2.30 0.53 8.77
N MET A 178 -2.32 1.83 9.05
CA MET A 178 -1.22 2.48 9.81
C MET A 178 -1.01 1.84 11.19
N ARG A 179 -2.06 1.40 11.85
CA ARG A 179 -2.00 0.76 13.15
C ARG A 179 -1.26 -0.58 13.06
N GLU A 180 -1.70 -1.46 12.18
CA GLU A 180 -1.10 -2.79 11.98
C GLU A 180 0.33 -2.67 11.46
N LEU A 181 0.57 -1.74 10.54
CA LEU A 181 1.90 -1.44 10.05
C LEU A 181 2.82 -0.92 11.15
N HIS A 182 2.32 -0.08 12.05
CA HIS A 182 3.09 0.39 13.20
C HIS A 182 3.38 -0.72 14.20
N GLU A 183 2.45 -1.64 14.43
CA GLU A 183 2.66 -2.82 15.27
C GLU A 183 3.75 -3.75 14.71
N LEU A 184 3.78 -3.96 13.39
CA LEU A 184 4.75 -4.81 12.70
C LEU A 184 6.07 -4.10 12.39
N LEU A 185 6.05 -2.79 12.18
CA LEU A 185 7.20 -1.96 11.85
C LEU A 185 7.27 -0.74 12.81
N PRO A 186 7.68 -0.95 14.07
CA PRO A 186 7.61 0.12 15.09
C PRO A 186 8.46 1.36 14.78
N ARG A 187 9.43 1.25 13.88
CA ARG A 187 10.29 2.36 13.41
C ARG A 187 9.72 3.11 12.22
N ALA A 188 8.63 2.61 11.60
CA ALA A 188 8.02 3.26 10.45
C ALA A 188 7.46 4.64 10.81
N ARG A 189 7.59 5.57 9.87
CA ARG A 189 6.99 6.90 9.88
C ARG A 189 6.07 7.03 8.69
N PHE A 190 4.93 7.69 8.89
CA PHE A 190 3.89 7.79 7.88
C PHE A 190 3.77 9.23 7.40
N ILE A 191 3.88 9.43 6.10
CA ILE A 191 3.65 10.73 5.47
C ILE A 191 2.34 10.65 4.69
N HIS A 192 1.37 11.42 5.12
CA HIS A 192 0.10 11.55 4.43
C HIS A 192 0.14 12.76 3.50
N MET A 193 0.21 12.50 2.20
CA MET A 193 0.08 13.55 1.19
C MET A 193 -1.39 13.90 1.02
N LEU A 194 -1.77 15.05 1.57
CA LEU A 194 -3.10 15.64 1.40
C LEU A 194 -3.17 16.40 0.08
N ARG A 195 -4.35 16.46 -0.48
CA ARG A 195 -4.72 17.25 -1.64
C ARG A 195 -6.18 17.63 -1.53
N ASP A 196 -6.60 18.70 -2.22
CA ASP A 196 -8.01 19.09 -2.29
C ASP A 196 -8.88 17.84 -2.57
N PRO A 197 -9.83 17.50 -1.69
CA PRO A 197 -10.72 16.36 -1.84
C PRO A 197 -11.36 16.24 -3.22
N ARG A 198 -11.76 17.37 -3.82
CA ARG A 198 -12.40 17.41 -5.14
C ARG A 198 -11.46 16.97 -6.25
N ASP A 199 -10.18 17.34 -6.16
CA ASP A 199 -9.16 16.90 -7.10
C ASP A 199 -8.80 15.41 -6.91
N VAL A 200 -8.86 14.90 -5.68
CA VAL A 200 -8.67 13.47 -5.40
C VAL A 200 -9.82 12.69 -6.02
N ILE A 201 -11.07 13.11 -5.83
CA ILE A 201 -12.26 12.47 -6.40
C ILE A 201 -12.20 12.48 -7.93
N ALA A 202 -11.82 13.61 -8.55
CA ALA A 202 -11.61 13.70 -9.99
C ALA A 202 -10.56 12.70 -10.50
N SER A 203 -9.49 12.52 -9.75
CA SER A 203 -8.44 11.56 -10.08
C SER A 203 -8.88 10.10 -9.85
N PHE A 204 -9.58 9.84 -8.77
CA PHE A 204 -10.04 8.49 -8.38
C PHE A 204 -11.07 7.94 -9.36
N SER A 205 -12.04 8.74 -9.78
CA SER A 205 -13.08 8.32 -10.73
C SER A 205 -12.55 7.88 -12.11
N GLN A 206 -11.28 8.17 -12.42
CA GLN A 206 -10.60 7.67 -13.61
C GLN A 206 -9.92 6.30 -13.40
N GLN A 207 -9.84 5.83 -12.15
CA GLN A 207 -9.17 4.58 -11.81
C GLN A 207 -10.13 3.39 -11.88
N ARG A 208 -9.63 2.22 -12.27
CA ARG A 208 -10.44 1.00 -12.39
C ARG A 208 -10.96 0.45 -11.04
N TRP A 209 -10.30 0.81 -9.95
CA TRP A 209 -10.62 0.36 -8.61
C TRP A 209 -11.57 1.31 -7.85
N CYS A 210 -11.94 2.43 -8.46
CA CYS A 210 -12.87 3.42 -7.91
C CYS A 210 -14.15 3.48 -8.76
N PRO A 211 -15.32 3.80 -8.18
CA PRO A 211 -16.53 4.08 -8.94
C PRO A 211 -16.28 5.17 -10.00
N ARG A 212 -16.87 4.99 -11.18
CA ARG A 212 -16.79 6.00 -12.25
C ARG A 212 -17.76 7.15 -12.04
N ASP A 213 -18.91 6.87 -11.42
CA ASP A 213 -19.83 7.88 -10.96
C ASP A 213 -19.16 8.72 -9.86
N ARG A 214 -19.18 10.02 -10.01
CA ARG A 214 -18.43 10.93 -9.14
C ARG A 214 -19.08 11.12 -7.78
N VAL A 215 -20.38 10.95 -7.66
CA VAL A 215 -21.07 10.97 -6.36
C VAL A 215 -20.69 9.70 -5.57
N GLU A 216 -20.74 8.54 -6.21
CA GLU A 216 -20.28 7.29 -5.60
C GLU A 216 -18.79 7.35 -5.25
N ALA A 217 -17.94 7.90 -6.12
CA ALA A 217 -16.53 8.13 -5.85
C ALA A 217 -16.31 9.09 -4.67
N THR A 218 -17.21 10.06 -4.48
CA THR A 218 -17.18 10.97 -3.32
C THR A 218 -17.47 10.22 -2.04
N HIS A 219 -18.51 9.39 -1.99
CA HIS A 219 -18.80 8.56 -0.81
C HIS A 219 -17.67 7.58 -0.51
N PHE A 220 -17.11 6.96 -1.55
CA PHE A 220 -15.92 6.10 -1.42
C PHE A 220 -14.74 6.86 -0.80
N TYR A 221 -14.42 8.06 -1.30
CA TYR A 221 -13.34 8.90 -0.76
C TYR A 221 -13.59 9.28 0.70
N LEU A 222 -14.81 9.72 1.05
CA LEU A 222 -15.16 10.14 2.41
C LEU A 222 -14.96 8.99 3.41
N GLU A 223 -15.44 7.78 3.09
CA GLU A 223 -15.25 6.59 3.93
C GLU A 223 -13.77 6.27 4.15
N LEU A 224 -12.94 6.35 3.10
CA LEU A 224 -11.49 6.14 3.21
C LEU A 224 -10.86 7.18 4.13
N MET A 225 -11.20 8.46 3.94
CA MET A 225 -10.63 9.56 4.74
C MET A 225 -11.05 9.47 6.20
N ASP A 226 -12.30 9.11 6.49
CA ASP A 226 -12.75 8.93 7.87
C ASP A 226 -11.95 7.84 8.58
N ARG A 227 -11.70 6.71 7.94
CA ARG A 227 -10.85 5.63 8.46
C ARG A 227 -9.40 6.08 8.69
N ILE A 228 -8.80 6.76 7.72
CA ILE A 228 -7.43 7.27 7.84
C ILE A 228 -7.33 8.25 9.01
N LEU A 229 -8.25 9.22 9.10
CA LEU A 229 -8.22 10.24 10.13
C LEU A 229 -8.52 9.71 11.53
N ALA A 230 -9.30 8.63 11.64
CA ALA A 230 -9.55 7.97 12.91
C ALA A 230 -8.26 7.39 13.54
N HIS A 231 -7.33 6.91 12.73
CA HIS A 231 -6.09 6.26 13.21
C HIS A 231 -4.90 7.21 13.39
N ARG A 232 -4.98 8.45 12.86
CA ARG A 232 -3.81 9.37 12.91
C ARG A 232 -3.36 9.72 14.33
N GLN A 233 -4.28 9.79 15.28
CA GLN A 233 -3.97 10.15 16.67
C GLN A 233 -3.18 9.05 17.39
N ASP A 234 -3.34 7.78 16.99
CA ASP A 234 -2.65 6.63 17.59
C ASP A 234 -1.14 6.65 17.28
N LEU A 235 -0.74 7.34 16.21
CA LEU A 235 0.64 7.37 15.74
C LEU A 235 1.48 8.52 16.31
N GLY A 236 0.84 9.56 16.85
CA GLY A 236 1.54 10.72 17.45
C GLY A 236 2.62 11.28 16.53
N SER A 237 3.86 11.39 17.03
CA SER A 237 5.01 11.92 16.30
C SER A 237 5.50 11.08 15.12
N ARG A 238 4.86 9.94 14.83
CA ARG A 238 5.19 9.08 13.68
C ARG A 238 4.34 9.36 12.45
N TYR A 239 3.39 10.27 12.55
CA TYR A 239 2.50 10.66 11.46
C TYR A 239 2.72 12.13 11.11
N TYR A 240 2.85 12.41 9.82
CA TYR A 240 3.06 13.76 9.29
C TYR A 240 2.16 14.02 8.09
N GLU A 241 1.40 15.11 8.13
CA GLU A 241 0.58 15.56 7.01
C GLU A 241 1.31 16.62 6.19
N VAL A 242 1.30 16.46 4.88
CA VAL A 242 1.81 17.45 3.94
C VAL A 242 0.78 17.69 2.84
N ARG A 243 0.52 18.96 2.53
CA ARG A 243 -0.37 19.30 1.42
C ARG A 243 0.42 19.41 0.13
N LEU A 244 -0.12 18.84 -0.95
CA LEU A 244 0.49 18.97 -2.27
C LEU A 244 0.63 20.43 -2.69
N GLU A 245 -0.39 21.24 -2.40
CA GLU A 245 -0.45 22.66 -2.72
C GLU A 245 0.68 23.42 -2.00
N THR A 246 0.93 23.13 -0.73
CA THR A 246 2.02 23.74 0.04
C THR A 246 3.39 23.29 -0.49
N LEU A 247 3.53 22.00 -0.83
CA LEU A 247 4.76 21.49 -1.44
C LEU A 247 5.09 22.18 -2.76
N VAL A 248 4.07 22.52 -3.56
CA VAL A 248 4.24 23.22 -4.83
C VAL A 248 4.52 24.70 -4.63
N ALA A 249 3.86 25.35 -3.66
CA ALA A 249 4.02 26.77 -3.38
C ALA A 249 5.38 27.10 -2.73
N ASP A 250 5.81 26.28 -1.79
CA ASP A 250 7.12 26.41 -1.13
C ASP A 250 7.79 25.03 -0.97
N PRO A 251 8.42 24.53 -2.05
CA PRO A 251 9.08 23.24 -2.03
C PRO A 251 10.21 23.16 -0.98
N ARG A 252 11.00 24.22 -0.86
CA ARG A 252 12.16 24.22 0.04
C ARG A 252 11.74 24.05 1.51
N LEU A 253 10.84 24.89 1.99
CA LEU A 253 10.37 24.81 3.37
C LEU A 253 9.67 23.47 3.63
N THR A 254 8.81 23.05 2.72
CA THR A 254 8.04 21.80 2.87
C THR A 254 8.94 20.58 2.91
N ILE A 255 9.91 20.47 2.01
CA ILE A 255 10.85 19.35 1.97
C ILE A 255 11.80 19.39 3.18
N THR A 256 12.25 20.56 3.63
CA THR A 256 13.04 20.70 4.86
C THR A 256 12.28 20.11 6.05
N ASN A 257 11.02 20.49 6.24
CA ASN A 257 10.19 19.97 7.34
C ASN A 257 9.98 18.45 7.24
N ILE A 258 9.84 17.90 6.03
CA ILE A 258 9.75 16.45 5.85
C ILE A 258 11.10 15.78 6.20
N CYS A 259 12.22 16.38 5.81
CA CYS A 259 13.54 15.86 6.17
C CYS A 259 13.74 15.84 7.70
N GLU A 260 13.35 16.91 8.40
CA GLU A 260 13.37 16.96 9.87
C GLU A 260 12.50 15.85 10.48
N PHE A 261 11.26 15.70 9.98
CA PHE A 261 10.39 14.61 10.41
C PHE A 261 11.01 13.23 10.19
N LEU A 262 11.71 13.01 9.08
CA LEU A 262 12.37 11.75 8.76
C LEU A 262 13.71 11.55 9.47
N GLY A 263 14.30 12.62 10.04
CA GLY A 263 15.66 12.61 10.59
C GLY A 263 16.73 12.53 9.50
N LEU A 264 16.48 13.18 8.36
CA LEU A 264 17.38 13.31 7.21
C LEU A 264 17.93 14.72 7.13
N ALA A 265 19.13 14.87 6.57
CA ALA A 265 19.64 16.18 6.20
C ALA A 265 18.92 16.70 4.95
N PHE A 266 18.61 18.00 4.91
CA PHE A 266 18.17 18.62 3.67
C PHE A 266 19.34 18.75 2.70
N ILE A 267 19.13 18.42 1.43
CA ILE A 267 20.08 18.60 0.33
C ILE A 267 19.41 19.27 -0.87
N GLU A 268 20.15 20.04 -1.65
CA GLU A 268 19.59 20.83 -2.76
C GLU A 268 19.00 19.95 -3.89
N GLU A 269 19.55 18.79 -4.10
CA GLU A 269 19.12 17.82 -5.11
C GLU A 269 17.65 17.40 -4.96
N LEU A 270 17.09 17.51 -3.75
CA LEU A 270 15.67 17.24 -3.50
C LEU A 270 14.76 18.24 -4.22
N LEU A 271 15.24 19.43 -4.55
CA LEU A 271 14.49 20.46 -5.25
C LEU A 271 14.50 20.31 -6.79
N GLU A 272 15.31 19.43 -7.33
CA GLU A 272 15.41 19.23 -8.79
C GLU A 272 14.20 18.51 -9.41
N VAL A 273 13.21 18.13 -8.61
CA VAL A 273 11.99 17.50 -9.11
C VAL A 273 11.05 18.58 -9.65
N ASP A 274 10.67 18.43 -10.91
CA ASP A 274 9.68 19.31 -11.52
C ASP A 274 8.31 19.15 -10.83
N LEU A 275 7.86 20.21 -10.17
CA LEU A 275 6.57 20.35 -9.49
C LEU A 275 5.63 21.30 -10.23
N SER A 276 5.97 21.75 -11.43
CA SER A 276 5.21 22.77 -12.19
C SER A 276 3.80 22.34 -12.62
N GLN A 277 3.49 21.04 -12.58
CA GLN A 277 2.18 20.49 -12.92
C GLN A 277 1.50 19.82 -11.72
N PRO A 278 1.00 20.60 -10.74
CA PRO A 278 0.45 20.06 -9.50
C PRO A 278 -0.92 19.38 -9.71
N HIS A 279 -1.53 19.53 -10.88
CA HIS A 279 -2.90 19.09 -11.15
C HIS A 279 -3.94 19.64 -10.14
N SER A 280 -3.63 20.73 -9.44
CA SER A 280 -4.55 21.37 -8.49
C SER A 280 -5.64 22.14 -9.23
N GLY A 281 -6.88 22.04 -8.76
CA GLY A 281 -8.02 22.70 -9.35
C GLY A 281 -8.60 22.02 -10.60
N ARG A 282 -8.13 20.83 -10.97
CA ARG A 282 -8.64 20.05 -12.12
C ARG A 282 -10.14 19.79 -12.05
N TRP A 283 -10.67 19.58 -10.87
CA TRP A 283 -12.09 19.32 -10.64
C TRP A 283 -12.99 20.40 -11.24
N ARG A 284 -12.52 21.68 -11.31
CA ARG A 284 -13.30 22.79 -11.90
C ARG A 284 -13.56 22.62 -13.40
N SER A 285 -12.61 21.99 -14.11
CA SER A 285 -12.74 21.73 -15.55
C SER A 285 -13.29 20.34 -15.86
N GLU A 286 -13.15 19.39 -14.94
CA GLU A 286 -13.56 18.00 -15.14
C GLU A 286 -14.99 17.72 -14.68
N PHE A 287 -15.51 18.49 -13.70
CA PHE A 287 -16.87 18.35 -13.19
C PHE A 287 -17.79 19.31 -13.91
N ASN A 288 -18.97 18.84 -14.33
CA ASN A 288 -20.04 19.73 -14.77
C ASN A 288 -20.64 20.53 -13.59
N THR A 289 -21.44 21.55 -13.87
CA THR A 289 -22.00 22.45 -12.84
C THR A 289 -22.80 21.72 -11.76
N HIS A 290 -23.58 20.71 -12.14
CA HIS A 290 -24.38 19.93 -11.20
C HIS A 290 -23.48 19.06 -10.30
N GLU A 291 -22.48 18.40 -10.88
CA GLU A 291 -21.49 17.63 -10.11
C GLU A 291 -20.71 18.51 -9.15
N GLN A 292 -20.28 19.71 -9.58
CA GLN A 292 -19.60 20.67 -8.71
C GLN A 292 -20.44 21.02 -7.49
N GLN A 293 -21.72 21.38 -7.69
CA GLN A 293 -22.65 21.71 -6.59
C GLN A 293 -22.84 20.51 -5.65
N THR A 294 -23.11 19.33 -6.20
CA THR A 294 -23.38 18.13 -5.41
C THR A 294 -22.14 17.70 -4.62
N ILE A 295 -20.99 17.64 -5.28
CA ILE A 295 -19.75 17.19 -4.63
C ILE A 295 -19.30 18.20 -3.58
N ASN A 296 -19.37 19.52 -3.86
CA ASN A 296 -19.04 20.55 -2.87
C ASN A 296 -19.91 20.43 -1.60
N ALA A 297 -21.20 20.17 -1.77
CA ALA A 297 -22.09 19.94 -0.63
C ALA A 297 -21.68 18.71 0.19
N LEU A 298 -21.37 17.59 -0.48
CA LEU A 298 -20.97 16.34 0.16
C LEU A 298 -19.64 16.43 0.91
N VAL A 299 -18.63 17.11 0.31
CA VAL A 299 -17.29 17.20 0.90
C VAL A 299 -17.08 18.40 1.83
N LYS A 300 -18.10 19.25 2.02
CA LYS A 300 -17.99 20.53 2.76
C LYS A 300 -17.33 20.36 4.13
N GLU A 301 -17.82 19.45 4.95
CA GLU A 301 -17.27 19.18 6.28
C GLU A 301 -15.83 18.67 6.21
N LYS A 302 -15.55 17.81 5.22
CA LYS A 302 -14.21 17.26 5.02
C LYS A 302 -13.22 18.33 4.54
N LEU A 303 -13.63 19.25 3.67
CA LEU A 303 -12.84 20.41 3.28
C LEU A 303 -12.41 21.22 4.51
N LEU A 304 -13.38 21.59 5.37
CA LEU A 304 -13.10 22.31 6.60
C LEU A 304 -12.19 21.54 7.54
N GLN A 305 -12.45 20.25 7.76
CA GLN A 305 -11.63 19.38 8.61
C GLN A 305 -10.17 19.29 8.13
N LEU A 306 -9.96 19.28 6.82
CA LEU A 306 -8.64 19.23 6.21
C LEU A 306 -8.04 20.62 5.93
N GLY A 307 -8.79 21.72 6.28
CA GLY A 307 -8.35 23.10 6.13
C GLY A 307 -8.24 23.56 4.67
N TYR A 308 -9.12 23.06 3.82
CA TYR A 308 -9.30 23.56 2.44
C TYR A 308 -10.47 24.56 2.39
N PRO A 309 -10.38 25.59 1.53
CA PRO A 309 -11.46 26.58 1.41
C PRO A 309 -12.73 25.94 0.85
N SER A 310 -13.87 26.23 1.46
CA SER A 310 -15.18 26.04 0.86
C SER A 310 -15.42 27.13 -0.21
N GLU A 311 -16.23 26.86 -1.25
CA GLU A 311 -16.43 27.77 -2.39
C GLU A 311 -16.81 29.21 -2.01
N ASN A 312 -17.33 29.44 -0.81
CA ASN A 312 -17.75 30.79 -0.39
C ASN A 312 -16.59 31.69 0.09
N GLU A 313 -15.38 31.20 0.22
CA GLU A 313 -14.23 31.97 0.74
C GLU A 313 -13.21 32.36 -0.33
N SER A 314 -13.39 31.94 -1.58
CA SER A 314 -12.41 32.16 -2.66
C SER A 314 -12.59 33.48 -3.45
N VAL A 315 -13.39 34.44 -2.99
CA VAL A 315 -13.69 35.69 -3.72
C VAL A 315 -13.18 36.96 -3.00
N GLU A 316 -12.49 36.84 -1.89
CA GLU A 316 -11.84 37.97 -1.26
C GLU A 316 -10.33 37.75 -1.09
N ASN A 317 -9.58 37.97 -2.20
CA ASN A 317 -8.22 38.55 -2.16
C ASN A 317 -7.71 38.82 -3.59
#